data_01410199f30a6a013b58d0f1298fd23f
#
_entry.id   01410199f30a6a013b58d0f1298fd23f
#
_cell.length_a   1.000
_cell.length_b   1.000
_cell.length_c   1.000
_cell.angle_alpha   90.00
_cell.angle_beta   90.00
_cell.angle_gamma   90.00
#
_symmetry.space_group_name_H-M   'P 1'
#
loop_
_entity.id
_entity.type
_entity.pdbx_description
1 polymer ?
#
loop_
_entity_poly.entity_id
_entity_poly.type
_entity_poly.pdbx_seq_one_letter_code
_entity_poly.pdbx_strand_id
1 'polypeptide(L)'
;MPKIKSPNNNKLIVSLVAVLIFPIMLFVNPTDNPAAENPRESPVVMAVKKVSPVVVNISSEFEVRKRSNPFSGFGMDPSFENFFNDFFDPGFNRRYKRSSLGSGVIIDGKRGFILTNQHVILKSKTITVGLKDGREFKAQIVGADPDSDLAVLRISSPKALPDITMGDSSNLMIGETVIAIGNPFGFSNTVTTGVISATNRSVRTDDMVYHDFIQTDASINPGNSGGPLLNINGELIGINTAIYAKAQGIGFAIPINTAKRIVSDLIRYGEVIPAWIGITVQDIDADLARYLKASSIRGVLVKKAEKSGPASKAGIRDGDIILSFKNRDITSEKDFHRAMIAHSAGEKIDITIWRNGKIKTVSVKTSIFPKELALDLAYELLGISVENLSAKNRYKYKAMAKQGVLISNLNRQSYLANIGARPGDVIRQIDDMTIKNIKDFEKAIIKNRLKKSLVIVLQRGNQLYNIPVKL
;
A
#
# COMPACT_ATOMS: atom_id res chain seq x y z
N MET A 1 -66.72 68.34 -28.77
CA MET A 1 -68.16 68.37 -29.28
C MET A 1 -68.40 67.07 -30.02
N PRO A 2 -69.52 66.40 -29.92
CA PRO A 2 -70.56 66.43 -28.87
C PRO A 2 -70.99 64.99 -28.40
N LYS A 3 -71.68 65.06 -27.28
CA LYS A 3 -73.01 64.56 -26.86
C LYS A 3 -73.08 63.03 -26.48
N ILE A 4 -73.23 62.78 -25.20
CA ILE A 4 -74.40 62.55 -24.34
C ILE A 4 -75.41 61.58 -24.94
N LYS A 5 -75.61 60.45 -24.23
CA LYS A 5 -76.95 60.00 -23.76
C LYS A 5 -76.83 58.76 -22.85
N SER A 6 -77.30 58.89 -21.59
CA SER A 6 -77.89 57.83 -20.80
C SER A 6 -79.41 57.78 -21.12
N PRO A 7 -80.27 56.95 -20.56
CA PRO A 7 -80.18 55.94 -19.51
C PRO A 7 -80.83 54.59 -19.87
N ASN A 8 -80.81 53.59 -19.08
CA ASN A 8 -82.05 52.96 -18.56
C ASN A 8 -81.76 51.84 -17.49
N ASN A 9 -82.58 51.96 -16.52
CA ASN A 9 -82.75 51.02 -15.41
C ASN A 9 -83.17 49.62 -15.89
N ASN A 10 -82.61 48.60 -15.24
CA ASN A 10 -83.39 47.41 -14.90
C ASN A 10 -82.90 46.77 -13.64
N LYS A 11 -83.82 46.62 -12.71
CA LYS A 11 -83.73 45.92 -11.45
C LYS A 11 -83.40 44.44 -11.67
N LEU A 12 -82.45 43.90 -11.06
CA LEU A 12 -82.32 42.43 -10.88
C LEU A 12 -81.94 42.05 -9.44
N ILE A 13 -82.79 41.26 -8.98
CA ILE A 13 -82.96 40.57 -7.74
C ILE A 13 -81.60 40.04 -7.16
N VAL A 14 -81.28 40.47 -5.95
CA VAL A 14 -80.18 39.93 -5.17
C VAL A 14 -80.66 38.63 -4.49
N SER A 15 -80.23 37.47 -5.02
CA SER A 15 -80.36 36.20 -4.30
C SER A 15 -79.14 36.04 -3.41
N LEU A 16 -79.32 36.12 -2.11
CA LEU A 16 -78.36 35.88 -1.07
C LEU A 16 -78.13 34.37 -0.95
N VAL A 17 -77.02 33.86 -1.50
CA VAL A 17 -76.52 32.49 -1.22
C VAL A 17 -75.57 32.60 -0.06
N ALA A 18 -76.01 32.22 1.12
CA ALA A 18 -75.14 32.03 2.32
C ALA A 18 -74.29 30.78 2.12
N VAL A 19 -73.03 30.98 1.74
CA VAL A 19 -72.05 29.89 1.76
C VAL A 19 -71.58 29.71 3.22
N LEU A 20 -72.03 28.67 3.86
CA LEU A 20 -71.53 28.18 5.13
C LEU A 20 -70.11 27.62 4.93
N ILE A 21 -69.09 28.45 5.24
CA ILE A 21 -67.72 28.00 5.33
C ILE A 21 -67.60 27.27 6.70
N PHE A 22 -67.65 25.94 6.64
CA PHE A 22 -67.21 25.10 7.76
C PHE A 22 -65.65 25.13 7.80
N PRO A 23 -65.01 25.56 8.88
CA PRO A 23 -63.58 25.40 9.01
C PRO A 23 -63.28 23.91 9.19
N ILE A 24 -62.71 23.26 8.20
CA ILE A 24 -62.08 21.96 8.35
C ILE A 24 -60.86 22.18 9.26
N MET A 25 -61.03 21.97 10.56
CA MET A 25 -59.91 21.77 11.47
C MET A 25 -59.21 20.48 11.07
N LEU A 26 -58.16 20.59 10.26
CA LEU A 26 -57.17 19.56 10.09
C LEU A 26 -56.56 19.33 11.48
N PHE A 27 -57.01 18.27 12.18
CA PHE A 27 -56.27 17.70 13.29
C PHE A 27 -54.97 17.16 12.72
N VAL A 28 -53.90 17.99 12.68
CA VAL A 28 -52.55 17.52 12.58
C VAL A 28 -52.24 16.77 13.85
N ASN A 29 -52.28 15.44 13.79
CA ASN A 29 -51.80 14.61 14.87
C ASN A 29 -50.32 14.98 15.10
N PRO A 30 -49.92 15.43 16.27
CA PRO A 30 -48.51 15.66 16.58
C PRO A 30 -47.86 14.33 17.01
N THR A 31 -47.81 13.37 16.09
CA THR A 31 -47.16 12.08 16.35
C THR A 31 -46.18 11.69 15.29
N ASP A 32 -45.37 12.63 14.83
CA ASP A 32 -44.07 12.34 14.27
C ASP A 32 -43.17 13.52 14.65
N ASN A 33 -42.82 13.55 15.93
CA ASN A 33 -41.66 14.29 16.36
C ASN A 33 -40.49 13.37 15.94
N PRO A 34 -39.73 13.65 14.86
CA PRO A 34 -38.48 12.94 14.61
C PRO A 34 -37.70 13.13 15.91
N ALA A 35 -37.30 12.04 16.55
CA ALA A 35 -36.56 12.03 17.79
C ALA A 35 -35.54 13.19 17.72
N ALA A 36 -35.70 14.17 18.62
CA ALA A 36 -34.91 15.39 18.58
C ALA A 36 -33.45 14.99 18.50
N GLU A 37 -32.80 15.19 17.34
CA GLU A 37 -31.39 14.86 17.17
C GLU A 37 -30.65 15.55 18.31
N ASN A 38 -29.94 14.76 19.12
CA ASN A 38 -29.13 15.31 20.20
C ASN A 38 -28.13 16.29 19.56
N PRO A 39 -28.21 17.61 19.81
CA PRO A 39 -27.37 18.60 19.13
C PRO A 39 -25.88 18.38 19.33
N ARG A 40 -25.50 17.49 20.24
CA ARG A 40 -24.11 17.05 20.45
C ARG A 40 -23.70 15.88 19.56
N GLU A 41 -24.62 15.24 18.85
CA GLU A 41 -24.36 14.13 17.94
C GLU A 41 -24.04 14.65 16.54
N SER A 42 -22.89 15.31 16.40
CA SER A 42 -22.37 15.70 15.09
C SER A 42 -22.04 14.45 14.24
N PRO A 43 -21.96 14.56 12.91
CA PRO A 43 -21.52 13.46 12.05
C PRO A 43 -20.21 12.83 12.48
N VAL A 44 -19.27 13.63 12.99
CA VAL A 44 -18.01 13.13 13.57
C VAL A 44 -18.26 12.22 14.77
N VAL A 45 -19.12 12.65 15.69
CA VAL A 45 -19.47 11.83 16.88
C VAL A 45 -20.13 10.52 16.46
N MET A 46 -21.01 10.55 15.47
CA MET A 46 -21.66 9.34 14.95
C MET A 46 -20.67 8.38 14.28
N ALA A 47 -19.77 8.89 13.43
CA ALA A 47 -18.71 8.10 12.81
C ALA A 47 -17.79 7.44 13.87
N VAL A 48 -17.39 8.21 14.89
CA VAL A 48 -16.57 7.71 16.00
C VAL A 48 -17.29 6.62 16.82
N LYS A 49 -18.57 6.83 17.15
CA LYS A 49 -19.36 5.80 17.86
C LYS A 49 -19.44 4.49 17.06
N LYS A 50 -19.70 4.59 15.75
CA LYS A 50 -19.81 3.46 14.83
C LYS A 50 -18.51 2.68 14.72
N VAL A 51 -17.37 3.39 14.58
CA VAL A 51 -16.08 2.76 14.23
C VAL A 51 -15.23 2.41 15.46
N SER A 52 -15.41 3.06 16.58
CA SER A 52 -14.63 2.79 17.80
C SER A 52 -14.50 1.31 18.18
N PRO A 53 -15.53 0.43 18.04
CA PRO A 53 -15.41 -0.99 18.39
C PRO A 53 -14.46 -1.80 17.51
N VAL A 54 -14.12 -1.32 16.32
CA VAL A 54 -13.25 -2.03 15.37
C VAL A 54 -11.79 -1.53 15.40
N VAL A 55 -11.51 -0.47 16.16
CA VAL A 55 -10.16 0.04 16.38
C VAL A 55 -9.52 -0.70 17.56
N VAL A 56 -8.35 -1.26 17.34
CA VAL A 56 -7.66 -2.10 18.32
C VAL A 56 -6.31 -1.48 18.71
N ASN A 57 -5.89 -1.79 19.93
CA ASN A 57 -4.52 -1.55 20.38
C ASN A 57 -3.63 -2.72 19.95
N ILE A 58 -2.41 -2.42 19.52
CA ILE A 58 -1.39 -3.42 19.22
C ILE A 58 -0.20 -3.18 20.12
N SER A 59 0.10 -4.18 20.94
CA SER A 59 1.27 -4.20 21.81
C SER A 59 2.17 -5.36 21.49
N SER A 60 3.47 -5.20 21.68
CA SER A 60 4.44 -6.25 21.47
C SER A 60 5.40 -6.40 22.64
N GLU A 61 5.96 -7.60 22.79
CA GLU A 61 7.01 -7.87 23.72
C GLU A 61 8.32 -8.08 22.95
N PHE A 62 9.40 -7.40 23.38
CA PHE A 62 10.74 -7.68 22.90
C PHE A 62 11.70 -7.95 24.05
N GLU A 63 12.70 -8.80 23.81
CA GLU A 63 13.82 -8.93 24.73
C GLU A 63 14.85 -7.85 24.41
N VAL A 64 15.04 -6.91 25.31
CA VAL A 64 16.18 -5.98 25.26
C VAL A 64 17.45 -6.76 25.63
N ARG A 65 18.24 -7.19 24.64
CA ARG A 65 19.64 -7.51 24.87
C ARG A 65 20.39 -6.20 25.09
N LYS A 66 21.06 -6.05 26.24
CA LYS A 66 21.92 -4.92 26.56
C LYS A 66 22.81 -4.57 25.36
N ARG A 67 22.69 -3.31 24.88
CA ARG A 67 23.55 -2.64 23.88
C ARG A 67 23.10 -2.61 22.43
N SER A 68 21.85 -2.40 22.15
CA SER A 68 21.49 -1.67 20.92
C SER A 68 20.06 -1.16 21.05
N ASN A 69 19.86 0.07 20.68
CA ASN A 69 18.52 0.63 20.46
C ASN A 69 17.76 -0.36 19.56
N PRO A 70 16.58 -0.89 19.93
CA PRO A 70 15.90 -1.91 19.12
C PRO A 70 15.55 -1.44 17.72
N PHE A 71 15.64 -0.13 17.47
CA PHE A 71 15.36 0.51 16.20
C PHE A 71 16.62 0.91 15.40
N SER A 72 17.82 0.86 15.99
CA SER A 72 19.05 1.15 15.28
C SER A 72 19.45 -0.02 14.36
N GLY A 73 19.53 0.25 13.08
CA GLY A 73 20.03 -0.68 12.07
C GLY A 73 18.99 -1.29 11.13
N PHE A 74 17.82 -0.66 10.96
CA PHE A 74 16.76 -1.12 10.04
C PHE A 74 16.38 -0.12 8.94
N GLY A 75 17.23 0.88 8.67
CA GLY A 75 16.93 1.83 7.60
C GLY A 75 15.68 2.68 7.85
N MET A 76 15.20 2.77 9.08
CA MET A 76 14.22 3.78 9.45
C MET A 76 14.91 5.13 9.60
N ASP A 77 14.25 6.18 9.12
CA ASP A 77 14.69 7.57 9.28
C ASP A 77 15.08 7.81 10.76
N PRO A 78 16.33 8.24 11.05
CA PRO A 78 16.76 8.58 12.42
C PRO A 78 15.81 9.54 13.13
N SER A 79 15.07 10.37 12.40
CA SER A 79 14.04 11.25 12.95
C SER A 79 12.82 10.49 13.48
N PHE A 80 12.46 9.38 12.85
CA PHE A 80 11.40 8.51 13.33
C PHE A 80 11.85 7.73 14.57
N GLU A 81 13.10 7.23 14.59
CA GLU A 81 13.69 6.61 15.78
C GLU A 81 13.76 7.60 16.96
N ASN A 82 14.21 8.83 16.72
CA ASN A 82 14.26 9.86 17.74
C ASN A 82 12.87 10.27 18.22
N PHE A 83 11.92 10.45 17.30
CA PHE A 83 10.54 10.77 17.64
C PHE A 83 9.87 9.66 18.47
N PHE A 84 10.12 8.39 18.12
CA PHE A 84 9.62 7.26 18.90
C PHE A 84 10.30 7.15 20.26
N ASN A 85 11.62 7.39 20.32
CA ASN A 85 12.38 7.38 21.55
C ASN A 85 11.98 8.55 22.48
N ASP A 86 11.77 9.74 21.94
CA ASP A 86 11.36 10.92 22.71
C ASP A 86 9.93 10.75 23.29
N PHE A 87 9.06 10.06 22.57
CA PHE A 87 7.69 9.81 23.02
C PHE A 87 7.58 8.68 24.05
N PHE A 88 8.46 7.68 23.96
CA PHE A 88 8.52 6.54 24.87
C PHE A 88 9.71 6.61 25.83
N ASP A 89 10.12 7.83 26.25
CA ASP A 89 11.28 8.16 27.06
C ASP A 89 11.70 7.07 28.05
N PRO A 90 13.00 6.70 28.05
CA PRO A 90 13.61 5.69 28.93
C PRO A 90 13.70 6.10 30.41
N GLY A 91 13.14 7.22 30.83
CA GLY A 91 13.09 7.61 32.26
C GLY A 91 12.48 6.53 33.18
N PHE A 92 11.84 5.53 32.64
CA PHE A 92 11.39 4.33 33.34
C PHE A 92 12.41 3.19 33.26
N ASN A 93 13.44 3.30 34.00
CA ASN A 93 14.44 2.25 34.27
C ASN A 93 13.81 1.10 35.10
N ARG A 94 12.84 0.36 34.56
CA ARG A 94 12.34 -0.90 35.15
C ARG A 94 11.84 -1.82 34.03
N ARG A 95 12.41 -3.03 33.99
CA ARG A 95 12.02 -4.29 33.35
C ARG A 95 10.53 -4.41 32.93
N TYR A 96 10.03 -3.59 32.01
CA TYR A 96 8.71 -3.79 31.45
C TYR A 96 8.84 -4.37 30.05
N LYS A 97 8.37 -5.61 29.92
CA LYS A 97 8.38 -6.41 28.70
C LYS A 97 7.32 -5.98 27.69
N ARG A 98 6.51 -4.99 27.97
CA ARG A 98 5.32 -4.65 27.16
C ARG A 98 5.31 -3.17 26.83
N SER A 99 5.41 -2.84 25.54
CA SER A 99 5.16 -1.50 25.07
C SER A 99 4.00 -1.51 24.07
N SER A 100 3.08 -0.56 24.19
CA SER A 100 2.08 -0.32 23.16
C SER A 100 2.77 0.34 21.98
N LEU A 101 2.69 -0.26 20.82
CA LEU A 101 3.41 0.20 19.64
C LEU A 101 2.53 0.98 18.65
N GLY A 102 1.23 0.74 18.66
CA GLY A 102 0.31 1.40 17.75
C GLY A 102 -1.10 0.86 17.79
N SER A 103 -1.80 1.14 16.71
CA SER A 103 -3.20 0.77 16.51
C SER A 103 -3.37 -0.18 15.33
N GLY A 104 -4.55 -0.75 15.23
CA GLY A 104 -5.00 -1.51 14.08
C GLY A 104 -6.49 -1.35 13.88
N VAL A 105 -6.99 -1.88 12.77
CA VAL A 105 -8.41 -1.88 12.44
C VAL A 105 -8.86 -3.27 11.99
N ILE A 106 -9.97 -3.77 12.56
CA ILE A 106 -10.55 -5.06 12.18
C ILE A 106 -11.19 -4.91 10.80
N ILE A 107 -10.66 -5.63 9.80
CA ILE A 107 -11.10 -5.59 8.41
C ILE A 107 -11.96 -6.79 8.00
N ASP A 108 -11.96 -7.85 8.80
CA ASP A 108 -12.81 -9.02 8.65
C ASP A 108 -13.00 -9.67 10.02
N GLY A 109 -14.12 -9.36 10.64
CA GLY A 109 -14.43 -9.81 12.00
C GLY A 109 -14.73 -11.30 12.11
N LYS A 110 -15.17 -11.95 11.00
CA LYS A 110 -15.44 -13.39 10.97
C LYS A 110 -14.15 -14.20 10.97
N ARG A 111 -13.15 -13.75 10.20
CA ARG A 111 -11.84 -14.42 10.09
C ARG A 111 -10.82 -13.88 11.09
N GLY A 112 -11.15 -12.78 11.78
CA GLY A 112 -10.29 -12.12 12.76
C GLY A 112 -9.10 -11.40 12.13
N PHE A 113 -9.21 -10.87 10.89
CA PHE A 113 -8.16 -10.12 10.25
C PHE A 113 -8.13 -8.67 10.69
N ILE A 114 -6.92 -8.20 10.98
CA ILE A 114 -6.63 -6.84 11.45
C ILE A 114 -5.56 -6.25 10.53
N LEU A 115 -5.81 -5.04 10.04
CA LEU A 115 -4.86 -4.26 9.26
C LEU A 115 -4.14 -3.27 10.18
N THR A 116 -2.84 -3.15 10.01
CA THR A 116 -1.97 -2.22 10.74
C THR A 116 -0.76 -1.83 9.90
N ASN A 117 0.13 -0.98 10.43
CA ASN A 117 1.41 -0.72 9.79
C ASN A 117 2.43 -1.82 10.08
N GLN A 118 3.34 -2.05 9.13
CA GLN A 118 4.43 -3.02 9.27
C GLN A 118 5.39 -2.61 10.40
N HIS A 119 5.73 -1.31 10.51
CA HIS A 119 6.63 -0.81 11.56
C HIS A 119 6.08 -1.06 12.99
N VAL A 120 4.74 -1.10 13.17
CA VAL A 120 4.09 -1.38 14.46
C VAL A 120 4.40 -2.79 14.96
N ILE A 121 4.67 -3.74 14.07
CA ILE A 121 4.93 -5.14 14.41
C ILE A 121 6.37 -5.56 14.21
N LEU A 122 7.23 -4.62 13.81
CA LEU A 122 8.64 -4.92 13.51
C LEU A 122 9.36 -5.47 14.74
N LYS A 123 10.15 -6.54 14.56
CA LYS A 123 10.93 -7.24 15.62
C LYS A 123 10.11 -7.81 16.78
N SER A 124 8.79 -7.83 16.70
CA SER A 124 7.93 -8.37 17.75
C SER A 124 8.11 -9.89 17.86
N LYS A 125 8.40 -10.40 19.07
CA LYS A 125 8.35 -11.83 19.38
C LYS A 125 6.94 -12.31 19.62
N THR A 126 6.17 -11.50 20.34
CA THR A 126 4.76 -11.76 20.67
C THR A 126 3.96 -10.50 20.41
N ILE A 127 2.88 -10.63 19.66
CA ILE A 127 1.96 -9.54 19.38
C ILE A 127 0.67 -9.82 20.13
N THR A 128 0.21 -8.83 20.89
CA THR A 128 -1.08 -8.85 21.60
C THR A 128 -1.97 -7.75 21.02
N VAL A 129 -3.20 -8.11 20.73
CA VAL A 129 -4.25 -7.20 20.27
C VAL A 129 -5.26 -7.01 21.38
N GLY A 130 -5.43 -5.76 21.82
CA GLY A 130 -6.43 -5.34 22.80
C GLY A 130 -7.64 -4.72 22.11
N LEU A 131 -8.83 -5.21 22.42
CA LEU A 131 -10.09 -4.65 21.94
C LEU A 131 -10.59 -3.55 22.88
N LYS A 132 -11.48 -2.70 22.37
CA LYS A 132 -12.09 -1.61 23.16
C LYS A 132 -12.87 -2.12 24.39
N ASP A 133 -13.39 -3.34 24.34
CA ASP A 133 -14.14 -3.96 25.45
C ASP A 133 -13.24 -4.65 26.51
N GLY A 134 -11.92 -4.49 26.40
CA GLY A 134 -10.94 -5.02 27.34
C GLY A 134 -10.48 -6.44 27.05
N ARG A 135 -11.04 -7.12 26.04
CA ARG A 135 -10.55 -8.46 25.63
C ARG A 135 -9.19 -8.33 24.94
N GLU A 136 -8.31 -9.27 25.24
CA GLU A 136 -6.98 -9.36 24.63
C GLU A 136 -6.79 -10.70 23.93
N PHE A 137 -6.08 -10.66 22.79
CA PHE A 137 -5.82 -11.84 21.97
C PHE A 137 -4.35 -11.85 21.53
N LYS A 138 -3.74 -13.04 21.52
CA LYS A 138 -2.48 -13.24 20.81
C LYS A 138 -2.74 -13.21 19.31
N ALA A 139 -1.95 -12.41 18.58
CA ALA A 139 -2.05 -12.29 17.14
C ALA A 139 -0.95 -13.04 16.43
N GLN A 140 -1.27 -13.55 15.25
CA GLN A 140 -0.33 -14.13 14.31
C GLN A 140 -0.15 -13.18 13.12
N ILE A 141 1.08 -13.02 12.63
CA ILE A 141 1.33 -12.28 11.38
C ILE A 141 0.88 -13.17 10.22
N VAL A 142 -0.06 -12.67 9.42
CA VAL A 142 -0.51 -13.31 8.17
C VAL A 142 0.45 -12.94 7.04
N GLY A 143 0.84 -11.69 6.97
CA GLY A 143 1.80 -11.17 6.03
C GLY A 143 2.13 -9.71 6.34
N ALA A 144 3.27 -9.25 5.85
CA ALA A 144 3.73 -7.88 6.01
C ALA A 144 4.51 -7.43 4.78
N ASP A 145 4.39 -6.14 4.43
CA ASP A 145 5.08 -5.51 3.32
C ASP A 145 5.78 -4.24 3.80
N PRO A 146 7.13 -4.26 3.90
CA PRO A 146 7.90 -3.09 4.29
C PRO A 146 7.81 -1.91 3.31
N ASP A 147 7.65 -2.20 2.02
CA ASP A 147 7.65 -1.17 0.97
C ASP A 147 6.39 -0.30 1.04
N SER A 148 5.27 -0.85 1.49
CA SER A 148 4.02 -0.12 1.70
C SER A 148 3.74 0.24 3.16
N ASP A 149 4.58 -0.21 4.08
CA ASP A 149 4.36 -0.10 5.53
C ASP A 149 3.02 -0.67 6.01
N LEU A 150 2.57 -1.80 5.43
CA LEU A 150 1.34 -2.48 5.82
C LEU A 150 1.58 -3.90 6.32
N ALA A 151 0.76 -4.33 7.27
CA ALA A 151 0.74 -5.70 7.77
C ALA A 151 -0.67 -6.17 8.08
N VAL A 152 -0.91 -7.46 7.89
CA VAL A 152 -2.14 -8.13 8.28
C VAL A 152 -1.85 -9.09 9.42
N LEU A 153 -2.59 -8.92 10.51
CA LEU A 153 -2.59 -9.81 11.66
C LEU A 153 -3.86 -10.66 11.66
N ARG A 154 -3.80 -11.78 12.36
CA ARG A 154 -4.96 -12.63 12.63
C ARG A 154 -5.07 -12.92 14.12
N ILE A 155 -6.26 -12.74 14.66
CA ILE A 155 -6.64 -13.19 16.00
C ILE A 155 -7.72 -14.29 15.91
N SER A 156 -7.76 -15.16 16.92
CA SER A 156 -8.79 -16.20 17.03
C SER A 156 -9.78 -15.79 18.12
N SER A 157 -10.97 -15.35 17.72
CA SER A 157 -12.06 -15.00 18.65
C SER A 157 -13.15 -16.06 18.60
N PRO A 158 -13.70 -16.52 19.75
CA PRO A 158 -14.80 -17.49 19.77
C PRO A 158 -16.12 -16.92 19.22
N LYS A 159 -16.25 -15.59 19.18
CA LYS A 159 -17.40 -14.87 18.59
C LYS A 159 -16.91 -13.99 17.44
N ALA A 160 -17.73 -13.85 16.41
CA ALA A 160 -17.47 -12.90 15.34
C ALA A 160 -17.31 -11.49 15.93
N LEU A 161 -16.33 -10.77 15.43
CA LEU A 161 -16.06 -9.38 15.79
C LEU A 161 -16.74 -8.46 14.78
N PRO A 162 -17.04 -7.21 15.15
CA PRO A 162 -17.41 -6.21 14.16
C PRO A 162 -16.23 -5.93 13.22
N ASP A 163 -16.53 -5.50 12.00
CA ASP A 163 -15.53 -5.07 11.02
C ASP A 163 -15.89 -3.71 10.43
N ILE A 164 -14.88 -3.08 9.81
CA ILE A 164 -15.01 -1.75 9.24
C ILE A 164 -15.53 -1.81 7.81
N THR A 165 -16.35 -0.84 7.42
CA THR A 165 -16.69 -0.61 6.02
C THR A 165 -15.51 0.06 5.32
N MET A 166 -14.93 -0.61 4.31
CA MET A 166 -13.87 -0.05 3.49
C MET A 166 -14.48 0.89 2.42
N GLY A 167 -14.16 2.17 2.52
CA GLY A 167 -14.55 3.20 1.56
C GLY A 167 -13.80 3.14 0.22
N ASP A 168 -13.76 4.26 -0.48
CA ASP A 168 -13.04 4.44 -1.75
C ASP A 168 -12.15 5.68 -1.67
N SER A 169 -10.86 5.51 -1.94
CA SER A 169 -9.89 6.60 -1.93
C SER A 169 -9.58 7.18 -3.32
N SER A 170 -10.32 6.80 -4.37
CA SER A 170 -10.10 7.32 -5.73
C SER A 170 -10.67 8.72 -5.97
N ASN A 171 -11.72 9.10 -5.23
CA ASN A 171 -12.49 10.33 -5.42
C ASN A 171 -12.41 11.29 -4.23
N LEU A 172 -11.32 11.23 -3.46
CA LEU A 172 -11.15 12.10 -2.31
C LEU A 172 -11.01 13.58 -2.73
N MET A 173 -11.68 14.46 -2.00
CA MET A 173 -11.68 15.91 -2.27
C MET A 173 -10.79 16.64 -1.26
N ILE A 174 -9.94 17.55 -1.75
CA ILE A 174 -9.18 18.46 -0.87
C ILE A 174 -10.16 19.30 -0.08
N GLY A 175 -9.97 19.39 1.25
CA GLY A 175 -10.90 20.07 2.17
C GLY A 175 -11.98 19.14 2.74
N GLU A 176 -12.10 17.89 2.29
CA GLU A 176 -13.01 16.90 2.88
C GLU A 176 -12.64 16.60 4.32
N THR A 177 -13.63 16.63 5.23
CA THR A 177 -13.40 16.33 6.65
C THR A 177 -13.00 14.88 6.85
N VAL A 178 -11.93 14.67 7.60
CA VAL A 178 -11.43 13.35 7.97
C VAL A 178 -11.32 13.18 9.49
N ILE A 179 -11.38 11.93 9.94
CA ILE A 179 -11.31 11.54 11.34
C ILE A 179 -10.22 10.47 11.46
N ALA A 180 -9.16 10.76 12.20
CA ALA A 180 -8.14 9.77 12.53
C ALA A 180 -8.43 9.20 13.92
N ILE A 181 -8.42 7.88 14.04
CA ILE A 181 -8.64 7.19 15.32
C ILE A 181 -7.45 6.28 15.61
N GLY A 182 -7.03 6.26 16.86
CA GLY A 182 -6.05 5.32 17.39
C GLY A 182 -6.40 4.87 18.80
N ASN A 183 -5.73 3.83 19.27
CA ASN A 183 -5.87 3.31 20.64
C ASN A 183 -4.47 3.08 21.24
N PRO A 184 -3.71 4.16 21.53
CA PRO A 184 -2.30 4.06 21.90
C PRO A 184 -2.04 3.29 23.19
N PHE A 185 -3.00 3.29 24.12
CA PHE A 185 -2.82 2.71 25.46
C PHE A 185 -3.77 1.56 25.80
N GLY A 186 -4.65 1.18 24.88
CA GLY A 186 -5.61 0.09 25.07
C GLY A 186 -6.82 0.44 25.94
N PHE A 187 -6.86 1.63 26.57
CA PHE A 187 -7.94 2.02 27.47
C PHE A 187 -9.06 2.80 26.80
N SER A 188 -8.70 3.70 25.87
CA SER A 188 -9.66 4.54 25.14
C SER A 188 -9.09 4.98 23.81
N ASN A 189 -9.99 5.14 22.83
CA ASN A 189 -9.61 5.66 21.53
C ASN A 189 -9.24 7.15 21.64
N THR A 190 -8.13 7.51 21.00
CA THR A 190 -7.77 8.91 20.72
C THR A 190 -8.34 9.26 19.36
N VAL A 191 -9.05 10.38 19.30
CA VAL A 191 -9.69 10.86 18.07
C VAL A 191 -9.13 12.23 17.72
N THR A 192 -8.71 12.41 16.49
CA THR A 192 -8.35 13.70 15.92
C THR A 192 -9.11 13.93 14.64
N THR A 193 -9.42 15.19 14.34
CA THR A 193 -10.12 15.59 13.12
C THR A 193 -9.32 16.62 12.35
N GLY A 194 -9.51 16.64 11.07
CA GLY A 194 -8.91 17.60 10.15
C GLY A 194 -9.55 17.47 8.78
N VAL A 195 -8.80 17.86 7.76
CA VAL A 195 -9.24 17.76 6.36
C VAL A 195 -8.19 17.03 5.52
N ILE A 196 -8.59 16.58 4.34
CA ILE A 196 -7.65 16.17 3.30
C ILE A 196 -6.93 17.41 2.79
N SER A 197 -5.65 17.52 3.08
CA SER A 197 -4.81 18.67 2.66
C SER A 197 -4.26 18.47 1.25
N ALA A 198 -3.99 17.23 0.85
CA ALA A 198 -3.56 16.86 -0.51
C ALA A 198 -3.72 15.36 -0.74
N THR A 199 -3.78 14.96 -2.02
CA THR A 199 -3.74 13.55 -2.46
C THR A 199 -2.50 13.30 -3.30
N ASN A 200 -2.14 12.02 -3.51
CA ASN A 200 -1.02 11.59 -4.35
C ASN A 200 0.33 12.20 -3.93
N ARG A 201 0.55 12.39 -2.63
CA ARG A 201 1.81 12.92 -2.11
C ARG A 201 2.90 11.86 -2.09
N SER A 202 4.10 12.27 -2.51
CA SER A 202 5.31 11.47 -2.34
C SER A 202 6.09 11.99 -1.14
N VAL A 203 6.39 11.11 -0.20
CA VAL A 203 7.16 11.41 1.01
C VAL A 203 8.52 10.74 0.88
N ARG A 204 9.58 11.53 0.94
CA ARG A 204 10.95 11.02 0.93
C ARG A 204 11.45 10.94 2.36
N THR A 205 11.87 9.77 2.77
CA THR A 205 12.70 9.52 3.94
C THR A 205 14.16 9.35 3.47
N ASP A 206 15.10 9.22 4.41
CA ASP A 206 16.52 9.06 4.06
C ASP A 206 16.78 7.79 3.23
N ASP A 207 16.00 6.73 3.46
CA ASP A 207 16.20 5.43 2.83
C ASP A 207 15.19 5.10 1.72
N MET A 208 13.98 5.69 1.76
CA MET A 208 12.87 5.30 0.88
C MET A 208 12.05 6.50 0.39
N VAL A 209 11.34 6.29 -0.70
CA VAL A 209 10.34 7.24 -1.20
C VAL A 209 9.00 6.53 -1.24
N TYR A 210 8.11 6.90 -0.35
CA TYR A 210 6.73 6.45 -0.35
C TYR A 210 5.91 7.32 -1.29
N HIS A 211 4.99 6.71 -2.03
CA HIS A 211 4.19 7.39 -3.04
C HIS A 211 2.69 7.31 -2.75
N ASP A 212 1.96 8.25 -3.34
CA ASP A 212 0.49 8.25 -3.40
C ASP A 212 -0.20 8.38 -2.03
N PHE A 213 0.44 8.98 -1.02
CA PHE A 213 -0.18 9.21 0.28
C PHE A 213 -1.30 10.26 0.24
N ILE A 214 -2.28 10.07 1.14
CA ILE A 214 -3.22 11.10 1.57
C ILE A 214 -2.49 11.97 2.59
N GLN A 215 -2.45 13.29 2.38
CA GLN A 215 -1.98 14.26 3.37
C GLN A 215 -3.18 14.85 4.11
N THR A 216 -3.08 14.99 5.42
CA THR A 216 -4.11 15.59 6.29
C THR A 216 -3.46 16.49 7.34
N ASP A 217 -4.20 17.45 7.86
CA ASP A 217 -3.85 18.25 9.04
C ASP A 217 -4.43 17.65 10.34
N ALA A 218 -5.22 16.58 10.27
CA ALA A 218 -5.55 15.78 11.44
C ALA A 218 -4.27 15.31 12.11
N SER A 219 -4.15 15.52 13.43
CA SER A 219 -2.93 15.17 14.18
C SER A 219 -2.68 13.65 14.15
N ILE A 220 -1.62 13.23 13.48
CA ILE A 220 -1.12 11.85 13.47
C ILE A 220 0.12 11.80 14.36
N ASN A 221 0.03 11.03 15.43
CA ASN A 221 1.07 10.88 16.45
C ASN A 221 1.34 9.39 16.70
N PRO A 222 2.45 9.03 17.38
CA PRO A 222 2.64 7.67 17.89
C PRO A 222 1.42 7.19 18.65
N GLY A 223 0.93 6.00 18.27
CA GLY A 223 -0.30 5.45 18.78
C GLY A 223 -1.49 5.52 17.83
N ASN A 224 -1.58 6.50 16.92
CA ASN A 224 -2.56 6.47 15.83
C ASN A 224 -2.08 5.66 14.62
N SER A 225 -0.76 5.44 14.47
CA SER A 225 -0.19 4.63 13.39
C SER A 225 -0.83 3.25 13.35
N GLY A 226 -1.22 2.81 12.15
CA GLY A 226 -1.95 1.57 11.91
C GLY A 226 -3.46 1.65 12.14
N GLY A 227 -3.94 2.73 12.78
CA GLY A 227 -5.35 3.01 12.95
C GLY A 227 -6.00 3.59 11.69
N PRO A 228 -7.35 3.68 11.66
CA PRO A 228 -8.08 4.17 10.50
C PRO A 228 -8.04 5.69 10.34
N LEU A 229 -7.95 6.15 9.09
CA LEU A 229 -8.41 7.44 8.63
C LEU A 229 -9.79 7.24 7.99
N LEU A 230 -10.79 7.98 8.47
CA LEU A 230 -12.19 7.84 8.07
C LEU A 230 -12.68 9.09 7.36
N ASN A 231 -13.66 8.91 6.48
CA ASN A 231 -14.53 9.99 6.05
C ASN A 231 -15.65 10.24 7.09
N ILE A 232 -16.47 11.25 6.84
CA ILE A 232 -17.56 11.67 7.73
C ILE A 232 -18.66 10.59 7.90
N ASN A 233 -18.76 9.62 6.98
CA ASN A 233 -19.70 8.50 7.04
C ASN A 233 -19.16 7.32 7.89
N GLY A 234 -17.94 7.44 8.44
CA GLY A 234 -17.25 6.39 9.15
C GLY A 234 -16.76 5.25 8.25
N GLU A 235 -16.48 5.55 7.00
CA GLU A 235 -15.87 4.61 6.07
C GLU A 235 -14.34 4.78 6.09
N LEU A 236 -13.63 3.68 6.01
CA LEU A 236 -12.16 3.64 5.99
C LEU A 236 -11.65 4.14 4.64
N ILE A 237 -10.99 5.30 4.61
CA ILE A 237 -10.39 5.89 3.41
C ILE A 237 -8.86 5.80 3.40
N GLY A 238 -8.24 5.52 4.53
CA GLY A 238 -6.80 5.33 4.64
C GLY A 238 -6.35 4.72 5.96
N ILE A 239 -5.08 4.32 6.04
CA ILE A 239 -4.42 3.85 7.26
C ILE A 239 -3.40 4.91 7.69
N ASN A 240 -3.58 5.43 8.90
CA ASN A 240 -2.69 6.45 9.45
C ASN A 240 -1.25 5.92 9.56
N THR A 241 -0.28 6.77 9.19
CA THR A 241 1.14 6.43 9.34
C THR A 241 1.95 7.66 9.76
N ALA A 242 2.79 7.51 10.79
CA ALA A 242 3.59 8.59 11.36
C ALA A 242 4.98 8.67 10.70
N ILE A 243 5.07 8.57 9.37
CA ILE A 243 6.35 8.53 8.63
C ILE A 243 7.12 9.86 8.69
N TYR A 244 6.47 10.99 8.97
CA TYR A 244 7.12 12.31 8.91
C TYR A 244 6.81 13.15 10.14
N ALA A 245 7.62 13.00 11.18
CA ALA A 245 7.41 13.66 12.49
C ALA A 245 7.93 15.11 12.58
N LYS A 246 8.63 15.62 11.55
CA LYS A 246 9.35 16.92 11.62
C LYS A 246 8.45 18.14 11.43
N ALA A 247 7.19 18.00 11.01
CA ALA A 247 6.33 19.15 10.74
C ALA A 247 4.99 19.02 11.47
N GLN A 248 4.65 20.02 12.28
CA GLN A 248 3.35 20.12 12.92
C GLN A 248 2.25 20.39 11.87
N GLY A 249 1.08 19.75 12.01
CA GLY A 249 -0.04 19.92 11.09
C GLY A 249 0.11 19.19 9.74
N ILE A 250 1.07 18.26 9.62
CA ILE A 250 1.22 17.42 8.45
C ILE A 250 1.19 15.96 8.88
N GLY A 251 0.07 15.31 8.63
CA GLY A 251 -0.13 13.86 8.79
C GLY A 251 -0.23 13.17 7.44
N PHE A 252 0.05 11.87 7.41
CA PHE A 252 -0.06 11.04 6.22
C PHE A 252 -0.87 9.78 6.50
N ALA A 253 -1.56 9.30 5.45
CA ALA A 253 -2.23 8.01 5.48
C ALA A 253 -2.05 7.27 4.15
N ILE A 254 -1.94 5.95 4.24
CA ILE A 254 -1.90 5.05 3.08
C ILE A 254 -3.32 4.91 2.54
N PRO A 255 -3.59 5.23 1.25
CA PRO A 255 -4.94 5.16 0.69
C PRO A 255 -5.54 3.76 0.78
N ILE A 256 -6.85 3.68 1.11
CA ILE A 256 -7.52 2.38 1.30
C ILE A 256 -7.53 1.52 0.05
N ASN A 257 -7.59 2.10 -1.16
CA ASN A 257 -7.55 1.30 -2.40
C ASN A 257 -6.20 0.62 -2.59
N THR A 258 -5.10 1.28 -2.21
CA THR A 258 -3.77 0.66 -2.16
C THR A 258 -3.74 -0.44 -1.10
N ALA A 259 -4.26 -0.17 0.10
CA ALA A 259 -4.30 -1.14 1.19
C ALA A 259 -5.15 -2.37 0.85
N LYS A 260 -6.33 -2.23 0.22
CA LYS A 260 -7.19 -3.36 -0.23
C LYS A 260 -6.42 -4.35 -1.11
N ARG A 261 -5.64 -3.83 -2.07
CA ARG A 261 -4.82 -4.64 -2.97
C ARG A 261 -3.76 -5.41 -2.18
N ILE A 262 -2.97 -4.70 -1.37
CA ILE A 262 -1.89 -5.27 -0.58
C ILE A 262 -2.43 -6.31 0.41
N VAL A 263 -3.51 -6.01 1.13
CA VAL A 263 -4.19 -6.94 2.05
C VAL A 263 -4.58 -8.25 1.36
N SER A 264 -5.11 -8.16 0.13
CA SER A 264 -5.45 -9.36 -0.66
C SER A 264 -4.24 -10.26 -0.89
N ASP A 265 -3.10 -9.68 -1.25
CA ASP A 265 -1.85 -10.42 -1.48
C ASP A 265 -1.29 -10.98 -0.16
N LEU A 266 -1.25 -10.18 0.91
CA LEU A 266 -0.79 -10.61 2.23
C LEU A 266 -1.61 -11.79 2.78
N ILE A 267 -2.95 -11.77 2.61
CA ILE A 267 -3.82 -12.87 3.04
C ILE A 267 -3.60 -14.12 2.21
N ARG A 268 -3.38 -13.98 0.89
CA ARG A 268 -3.27 -15.12 -0.03
C ARG A 268 -1.89 -15.73 -0.07
N TYR A 269 -0.85 -14.90 -0.02
CA TYR A 269 0.54 -15.31 -0.28
C TYR A 269 1.48 -15.06 0.90
N GLY A 270 1.06 -14.28 1.90
CA GLY A 270 1.91 -13.85 3.01
C GLY A 270 2.87 -12.69 2.66
N GLU A 271 2.95 -12.33 1.39
CA GLU A 271 3.80 -11.26 0.85
C GLU A 271 3.13 -10.60 -0.36
N VAL A 272 3.53 -9.38 -0.71
CA VAL A 272 3.06 -8.70 -1.93
C VAL A 272 3.74 -9.32 -3.13
N ILE A 273 2.94 -9.70 -4.13
CA ILE A 273 3.43 -10.28 -5.39
C ILE A 273 3.29 -9.20 -6.48
N PRO A 274 4.38 -8.50 -6.84
CA PRO A 274 4.33 -7.49 -7.90
C PRO A 274 3.83 -8.10 -9.21
N ALA A 275 3.02 -7.32 -9.94
CA ALA A 275 2.52 -7.71 -11.23
C ALA A 275 3.65 -7.99 -12.24
N TRP A 276 3.37 -8.90 -13.17
CA TRP A 276 4.19 -9.15 -14.34
C TRP A 276 3.33 -9.20 -15.58
N ILE A 277 3.80 -8.56 -16.65
CA ILE A 277 3.11 -8.56 -17.96
C ILE A 277 3.97 -9.11 -19.08
N GLY A 278 5.22 -9.42 -18.81
CA GLY A 278 6.12 -10.06 -19.77
C GLY A 278 6.63 -9.12 -20.87
N ILE A 279 7.04 -7.91 -20.50
CA ILE A 279 7.74 -7.00 -21.41
C ILE A 279 8.98 -6.40 -20.74
N THR A 280 9.99 -6.17 -21.56
CA THR A 280 11.15 -5.35 -21.23
C THR A 280 11.04 -4.04 -22.00
N VAL A 281 11.28 -2.93 -21.33
CA VAL A 281 11.18 -1.58 -21.92
C VAL A 281 12.52 -0.87 -21.90
N GLN A 282 12.63 0.19 -22.67
CA GLN A 282 13.76 1.14 -22.63
C GLN A 282 13.27 2.56 -22.86
N ASP A 283 14.02 3.52 -22.33
CA ASP A 283 13.80 4.93 -22.59
C ASP A 283 14.02 5.26 -24.06
N ILE A 284 13.28 6.24 -24.57
CA ILE A 284 13.39 6.70 -25.94
C ILE A 284 14.22 7.98 -25.94
N ASP A 285 15.45 7.90 -26.44
CA ASP A 285 16.29 9.06 -26.71
C ASP A 285 15.93 9.73 -28.04
N ALA A 286 16.56 10.88 -28.34
CA ALA A 286 16.25 11.67 -29.53
C ALA A 286 16.57 10.92 -30.83
N ASP A 287 17.59 10.06 -30.85
CA ASP A 287 18.00 9.31 -32.03
C ASP A 287 17.02 8.18 -32.32
N LEU A 288 16.62 7.44 -31.27
CA LEU A 288 15.63 6.39 -31.36
C LEU A 288 14.24 6.96 -31.74
N ALA A 289 13.87 8.12 -31.20
CA ALA A 289 12.61 8.80 -31.56
C ALA A 289 12.57 9.18 -33.07
N ARG A 290 13.68 9.65 -33.60
CA ARG A 290 13.80 9.95 -35.04
C ARG A 290 13.73 8.68 -35.90
N TYR A 291 14.44 7.62 -35.50
CA TYR A 291 14.42 6.33 -36.19
C TYR A 291 13.00 5.72 -36.23
N LEU A 292 12.28 5.79 -35.13
CA LEU A 292 10.90 5.28 -34.99
C LEU A 292 9.86 6.20 -35.65
N LYS A 293 10.24 7.36 -36.21
CA LYS A 293 9.36 8.42 -36.71
C LYS A 293 8.32 8.85 -35.65
N ALA A 294 8.75 8.91 -34.39
CA ALA A 294 7.95 9.15 -33.20
C ALA A 294 8.46 10.36 -32.39
N SER A 295 9.05 11.37 -33.07
CA SER A 295 9.73 12.50 -32.41
C SER A 295 8.84 13.35 -31.50
N SER A 296 7.51 13.32 -31.68
CA SER A 296 6.53 13.97 -30.80
C SER A 296 5.93 13.05 -29.74
N ILE A 297 6.28 11.78 -29.70
CA ILE A 297 5.70 10.77 -28.83
C ILE A 297 6.56 10.64 -27.57
N ARG A 298 5.95 10.83 -26.40
CA ARG A 298 6.55 10.55 -25.10
C ARG A 298 6.07 9.19 -24.62
N GLY A 299 7.01 8.34 -24.21
CA GLY A 299 6.70 6.99 -23.75
C GLY A 299 7.95 6.15 -23.58
N VAL A 300 7.77 4.85 -23.39
CA VAL A 300 8.85 3.85 -23.34
C VAL A 300 8.67 2.82 -24.43
N LEU A 301 9.78 2.47 -25.10
CA LEU A 301 9.79 1.45 -26.15
C LEU A 301 9.72 0.04 -25.54
N VAL A 302 8.82 -0.79 -26.04
CA VAL A 302 8.82 -2.24 -25.77
C VAL A 302 9.98 -2.86 -26.56
N LYS A 303 11.08 -3.16 -25.86
CA LYS A 303 12.26 -3.81 -26.41
C LYS A 303 11.99 -5.28 -26.72
N LYS A 304 11.27 -5.95 -25.83
CA LYS A 304 10.91 -7.35 -25.92
C LYS A 304 9.57 -7.63 -25.26
N ALA A 305 8.71 -8.35 -25.95
CA ALA A 305 7.49 -8.93 -25.40
C ALA A 305 7.62 -10.47 -25.35
N GLU A 306 7.56 -11.04 -24.16
CA GLU A 306 7.62 -12.51 -23.96
C GLU A 306 6.46 -13.19 -24.67
N LYS A 307 6.74 -14.15 -25.57
CA LYS A 307 5.75 -14.78 -26.46
C LYS A 307 4.53 -15.36 -25.73
N SER A 308 4.73 -15.94 -24.55
CA SER A 308 3.66 -16.48 -23.70
C SER A 308 3.19 -15.51 -22.62
N GLY A 309 3.73 -14.30 -22.57
CA GLY A 309 3.43 -13.29 -21.55
C GLY A 309 2.05 -12.67 -21.70
N PRO A 310 1.50 -12.08 -20.61
CA PRO A 310 0.21 -11.41 -20.63
C PRO A 310 0.10 -10.30 -21.67
N ALA A 311 1.12 -9.46 -21.81
CA ALA A 311 1.13 -8.36 -22.77
C ALA A 311 1.09 -8.86 -24.22
N SER A 312 1.88 -9.88 -24.56
CA SER A 312 1.89 -10.49 -25.90
C SER A 312 0.52 -11.13 -26.22
N LYS A 313 -0.10 -11.82 -25.26
CA LYS A 313 -1.47 -12.37 -25.41
C LYS A 313 -2.52 -11.29 -25.63
N ALA A 314 -2.34 -10.12 -25.05
CA ALA A 314 -3.19 -8.95 -25.25
C ALA A 314 -2.88 -8.18 -26.55
N GLY A 315 -1.83 -8.58 -27.28
CA GLY A 315 -1.47 -8.02 -28.58
C GLY A 315 -0.43 -6.89 -28.54
N ILE A 316 0.26 -6.69 -27.41
CA ILE A 316 1.46 -5.83 -27.33
C ILE A 316 2.64 -6.59 -27.95
N ARG A 317 3.49 -5.89 -28.70
CA ARG A 317 4.60 -6.45 -29.50
C ARG A 317 5.87 -5.63 -29.32
N ASP A 318 6.99 -6.21 -29.68
CA ASP A 318 8.25 -5.51 -29.85
C ASP A 318 8.07 -4.30 -30.79
N GLY A 319 8.64 -3.16 -30.42
CA GLY A 319 8.53 -1.91 -31.17
C GLY A 319 7.32 -1.03 -30.83
N ASP A 320 6.39 -1.49 -29.97
CA ASP A 320 5.34 -0.62 -29.45
C ASP A 320 5.92 0.43 -28.50
N ILE A 321 5.31 1.61 -28.45
CA ILE A 321 5.64 2.62 -27.43
C ILE A 321 4.49 2.67 -26.44
N ILE A 322 4.78 2.40 -25.16
CA ILE A 322 3.80 2.54 -24.07
C ILE A 322 3.70 4.00 -23.70
N LEU A 323 2.50 4.55 -23.73
CA LEU A 323 2.18 5.94 -23.39
C LEU A 323 1.62 6.10 -22.00
N SER A 324 0.73 5.17 -21.57
CA SER A 324 0.11 5.23 -20.24
C SER A 324 -0.33 3.87 -19.72
N PHE A 325 -0.42 3.79 -18.38
CA PHE A 325 -1.10 2.72 -17.65
C PHE A 325 -2.35 3.32 -17.00
N LYS A 326 -3.53 2.79 -17.34
CA LYS A 326 -4.80 3.45 -17.03
C LYS A 326 -4.71 4.92 -17.47
N ASN A 327 -4.93 5.86 -16.57
CA ASN A 327 -4.85 7.28 -16.86
C ASN A 327 -3.52 7.93 -16.42
N ARG A 328 -2.48 7.13 -16.14
CA ARG A 328 -1.19 7.62 -15.69
C ARG A 328 -0.17 7.55 -16.82
N ASP A 329 0.39 8.70 -17.19
CA ASP A 329 1.40 8.78 -18.24
C ASP A 329 2.67 8.03 -17.85
N ILE A 330 3.25 7.34 -18.82
CA ILE A 330 4.54 6.66 -18.72
C ILE A 330 5.51 7.38 -19.65
N THR A 331 6.48 8.07 -19.08
CA THR A 331 7.45 8.88 -19.82
C THR A 331 8.87 8.34 -19.73
N SER A 332 9.10 7.37 -18.85
CA SER A 332 10.42 6.76 -18.61
C SER A 332 10.26 5.30 -18.15
N GLU A 333 11.33 4.53 -18.32
CA GLU A 333 11.46 3.18 -17.76
C GLU A 333 11.18 3.17 -16.25
N LYS A 334 11.62 4.21 -15.54
CA LYS A 334 11.34 4.38 -14.11
C LYS A 334 9.84 4.54 -13.82
N ASP A 335 9.08 5.23 -14.68
CA ASP A 335 7.62 5.36 -14.53
C ASP A 335 6.94 4.03 -14.78
N PHE A 336 7.40 3.29 -15.80
CA PHE A 336 6.92 1.94 -16.09
C PHE A 336 7.12 1.00 -14.89
N HIS A 337 8.32 0.94 -14.32
CA HIS A 337 8.59 0.10 -13.14
C HIS A 337 7.73 0.48 -11.94
N ARG A 338 7.55 1.78 -11.68
CA ARG A 338 6.64 2.27 -10.63
C ARG A 338 5.20 1.83 -10.87
N ALA A 339 4.72 1.93 -12.11
CA ALA A 339 3.39 1.48 -12.45
C ALA A 339 3.23 -0.03 -12.21
N MET A 340 4.24 -0.83 -12.54
CA MET A 340 4.20 -2.28 -12.30
C MET A 340 4.17 -2.66 -10.82
N ILE A 341 4.93 -1.95 -9.96
CA ILE A 341 4.92 -2.16 -8.50
C ILE A 341 3.54 -1.80 -7.90
N ALA A 342 2.87 -0.79 -8.48
CA ALA A 342 1.55 -0.34 -8.02
C ALA A 342 0.40 -1.32 -8.35
N HIS A 343 0.68 -2.43 -9.04
CA HIS A 343 -0.33 -3.43 -9.42
C HIS A 343 0.03 -4.82 -8.92
N SER A 344 -1.01 -5.63 -8.64
CA SER A 344 -0.89 -7.03 -8.22
C SER A 344 -1.11 -7.99 -9.39
N ALA A 345 -0.65 -9.23 -9.22
CA ALA A 345 -0.92 -10.30 -10.17
C ALA A 345 -2.42 -10.61 -10.23
N GLY A 346 -2.95 -10.80 -11.45
CA GLY A 346 -4.36 -11.10 -11.71
C GLY A 346 -5.24 -9.87 -12.00
N GLU A 347 -4.73 -8.64 -11.83
CA GLU A 347 -5.45 -7.42 -12.20
C GLU A 347 -5.56 -7.24 -13.70
N LYS A 348 -6.63 -6.59 -14.16
CA LYS A 348 -6.74 -6.06 -15.52
C LYS A 348 -6.25 -4.62 -15.53
N ILE A 349 -5.31 -4.32 -16.42
CA ILE A 349 -4.71 -3.00 -16.59
C ILE A 349 -4.90 -2.58 -18.04
N ASP A 350 -5.47 -1.40 -18.25
CA ASP A 350 -5.55 -0.79 -19.57
C ASP A 350 -4.26 -0.04 -19.86
N ILE A 351 -3.58 -0.44 -20.94
CA ILE A 351 -2.30 0.09 -21.39
C ILE A 351 -2.53 0.77 -22.72
N THR A 352 -2.22 2.06 -22.80
CA THR A 352 -2.26 2.79 -24.05
C THR A 352 -0.90 2.70 -24.73
N ILE A 353 -0.92 2.24 -25.97
CA ILE A 353 0.29 2.10 -26.80
C ILE A 353 0.19 2.93 -28.08
N TRP A 354 1.33 3.36 -28.59
CA TRP A 354 1.48 3.87 -29.93
C TRP A 354 2.16 2.81 -30.81
N ARG A 355 1.60 2.57 -32.01
CA ARG A 355 2.12 1.63 -33.02
C ARG A 355 1.89 2.17 -34.40
N ASN A 356 2.95 2.42 -35.18
CA ASN A 356 2.89 2.84 -36.57
C ASN A 356 1.93 4.03 -36.81
N GLY A 357 2.05 5.09 -36.02
CA GLY A 357 1.22 6.29 -36.13
C GLY A 357 -0.17 6.20 -35.49
N LYS A 358 -0.54 5.07 -34.89
CA LYS A 358 -1.87 4.88 -34.27
C LYS A 358 -1.77 4.66 -32.78
N ILE A 359 -2.66 5.29 -32.03
CA ILE A 359 -2.82 5.07 -30.58
C ILE A 359 -3.88 3.99 -30.38
N LYS A 360 -3.62 3.05 -29.50
CA LYS A 360 -4.51 1.94 -29.16
C LYS A 360 -4.44 1.65 -27.69
N THR A 361 -5.58 1.42 -27.03
CA THR A 361 -5.66 0.90 -25.67
C THR A 361 -5.87 -0.59 -25.70
N VAL A 362 -5.10 -1.31 -24.90
CA VAL A 362 -5.08 -2.77 -24.78
C VAL A 362 -5.28 -3.15 -23.32
N SER A 363 -6.24 -4.01 -23.01
CA SER A 363 -6.47 -4.52 -21.66
C SER A 363 -5.60 -5.75 -21.40
N VAL A 364 -4.68 -5.66 -20.46
CA VAL A 364 -3.74 -6.73 -20.10
C VAL A 364 -4.11 -7.28 -18.72
N LYS A 365 -4.33 -8.59 -18.63
CA LYS A 365 -4.47 -9.27 -17.33
C LYS A 365 -3.09 -9.66 -16.84
N THR A 366 -2.62 -9.00 -15.77
CA THR A 366 -1.32 -9.28 -15.16
C THR A 366 -1.23 -10.71 -14.63
N SER A 367 -0.02 -11.21 -14.43
CA SER A 367 0.23 -12.53 -13.83
C SER A 367 1.38 -12.47 -12.81
N ILE A 368 1.58 -13.57 -12.10
CA ILE A 368 2.80 -13.81 -11.32
C ILE A 368 3.95 -14.03 -12.31
N PHE A 369 5.16 -13.60 -11.95
CA PHE A 369 6.36 -13.86 -12.73
C PHE A 369 6.58 -15.38 -12.84
N PRO A 370 6.74 -15.95 -14.06
CA PRO A 370 6.95 -17.38 -14.26
C PRO A 370 8.28 -17.84 -13.65
N LYS A 371 8.23 -18.90 -12.85
CA LYS A 371 9.44 -19.45 -12.20
C LYS A 371 10.48 -19.93 -13.20
N GLU A 372 10.02 -20.42 -14.33
CA GLU A 372 10.85 -20.93 -15.42
C GLU A 372 11.78 -19.86 -16.00
N LEU A 373 11.40 -18.60 -15.90
CA LEU A 373 12.21 -17.45 -16.36
C LEU A 373 13.17 -16.91 -15.28
N ALA A 374 13.17 -17.47 -14.07
CA ALA A 374 13.95 -16.92 -12.96
C ALA A 374 15.48 -16.99 -13.18
N LEU A 375 15.95 -18.06 -13.80
CA LEU A 375 17.37 -18.23 -14.09
C LEU A 375 17.85 -17.34 -15.24
N ASP A 376 17.01 -17.15 -16.26
CA ASP A 376 17.27 -16.21 -17.36
C ASP A 376 17.31 -14.78 -16.82
N LEU A 377 16.36 -14.43 -15.94
CA LEU A 377 16.37 -13.16 -15.26
C LEU A 377 17.62 -12.94 -14.40
N ALA A 378 18.07 -13.98 -13.67
CA ALA A 378 19.33 -13.91 -12.92
C ALA A 378 20.53 -13.63 -13.82
N TYR A 379 20.55 -14.23 -15.02
CA TYR A 379 21.59 -13.95 -15.99
C TYR A 379 21.49 -12.52 -16.54
N GLU A 380 20.29 -12.02 -16.81
CA GLU A 380 20.08 -10.64 -17.27
C GLU A 380 20.49 -9.61 -16.19
N LEU A 381 20.09 -9.81 -14.94
CA LEU A 381 20.33 -8.86 -13.85
C LEU A 381 21.76 -8.91 -13.28
N LEU A 382 22.30 -10.13 -13.11
CA LEU A 382 23.54 -10.36 -12.37
C LEU A 382 24.67 -10.87 -13.25
N GLY A 383 24.38 -11.30 -14.47
CA GLY A 383 25.35 -11.91 -15.39
C GLY A 383 25.84 -13.28 -14.95
N ILE A 384 25.05 -14.04 -14.16
CA ILE A 384 25.46 -15.33 -13.60
C ILE A 384 24.54 -16.48 -14.02
N SER A 385 25.14 -17.64 -14.22
CA SER A 385 24.42 -18.92 -14.22
C SER A 385 24.76 -19.67 -12.93
N VAL A 386 23.77 -20.31 -12.34
CA VAL A 386 23.94 -21.02 -11.07
C VAL A 386 23.50 -22.48 -11.15
N GLU A 387 24.06 -23.30 -10.29
CA GLU A 387 23.72 -24.73 -10.14
C GLU A 387 23.53 -25.08 -8.66
N ASN A 388 22.72 -26.12 -8.39
CA ASN A 388 22.69 -26.69 -7.04
C ASN A 388 24.06 -27.24 -6.63
N LEU A 389 24.39 -27.11 -5.35
CA LEU A 389 25.56 -27.80 -4.79
C LEU A 389 25.35 -29.31 -4.85
N SER A 390 26.18 -29.98 -5.65
CA SER A 390 26.31 -31.44 -5.74
C SER A 390 27.66 -31.89 -5.28
N ALA A 391 27.85 -33.16 -4.92
CA ALA A 391 29.17 -33.71 -4.59
C ALA A 391 30.19 -33.48 -5.71
N LYS A 392 29.72 -33.63 -6.99
CA LYS A 392 30.56 -33.45 -8.19
C LYS A 392 31.06 -32.01 -8.32
N ASN A 393 30.17 -30.99 -8.27
CA ASN A 393 30.59 -29.61 -8.46
C ASN A 393 31.30 -29.03 -7.22
N ARG A 394 30.97 -29.48 -6.02
CA ARG A 394 31.73 -29.15 -4.81
C ARG A 394 33.19 -29.61 -4.90
N TYR A 395 33.41 -30.85 -5.36
CA TYR A 395 34.77 -31.39 -5.58
C TYR A 395 35.49 -30.58 -6.70
N LYS A 396 34.83 -30.40 -7.84
CA LYS A 396 35.40 -29.65 -8.99
C LYS A 396 35.88 -28.25 -8.60
N TYR A 397 35.12 -27.53 -7.83
CA TYR A 397 35.38 -26.11 -7.48
C TYR A 397 35.98 -25.97 -6.05
N LYS A 398 36.24 -27.05 -5.37
CA LYS A 398 36.72 -27.07 -3.97
C LYS A 398 35.81 -26.23 -3.05
N ALA A 399 34.49 -26.27 -3.28
CA ALA A 399 33.53 -25.49 -2.55
C ALA A 399 33.30 -26.10 -1.14
N MET A 400 33.57 -25.31 -0.10
CA MET A 400 33.43 -25.75 1.29
C MET A 400 32.00 -25.51 1.85
N ALA A 401 31.19 -24.74 1.16
CA ALA A 401 29.81 -24.46 1.56
C ALA A 401 28.98 -25.76 1.63
N LYS A 402 28.17 -25.89 2.70
CA LYS A 402 27.24 -27.02 2.87
C LYS A 402 25.89 -26.79 2.16
N GLN A 403 25.50 -25.54 1.96
CA GLN A 403 24.22 -25.10 1.36
C GLN A 403 24.49 -23.91 0.45
N GLY A 404 23.54 -23.58 -0.43
CA GLY A 404 23.64 -22.46 -1.36
C GLY A 404 23.54 -22.91 -2.80
N VAL A 405 23.73 -21.97 -3.72
CA VAL A 405 23.88 -22.23 -5.16
C VAL A 405 25.27 -21.82 -5.62
N LEU A 406 25.85 -22.64 -6.48
CA LEU A 406 27.21 -22.43 -7.00
C LEU A 406 27.10 -21.61 -8.29
N ILE A 407 27.92 -20.57 -8.42
CA ILE A 407 28.09 -19.84 -9.69
C ILE A 407 28.85 -20.76 -10.65
N SER A 408 28.16 -21.25 -11.69
CA SER A 408 28.76 -22.14 -12.69
C SER A 408 29.34 -21.37 -13.88
N ASN A 409 28.74 -20.24 -14.22
CA ASN A 409 29.20 -19.34 -15.29
C ASN A 409 29.00 -17.88 -14.88
N LEU A 410 29.86 -16.99 -15.41
CA LEU A 410 29.84 -15.57 -15.10
C LEU A 410 30.18 -14.78 -16.38
N ASN A 411 29.30 -13.85 -16.76
CA ASN A 411 29.57 -12.92 -17.82
C ASN A 411 30.71 -11.96 -17.40
N ARG A 412 31.78 -11.92 -18.17
CA ARG A 412 32.98 -11.15 -17.87
C ARG A 412 32.75 -9.64 -17.80
N GLN A 413 31.67 -9.14 -18.38
CA GLN A 413 31.29 -7.72 -18.39
C GLN A 413 30.29 -7.39 -17.25
N SER A 414 29.87 -8.38 -16.48
CA SER A 414 28.94 -8.16 -15.38
C SER A 414 29.58 -7.41 -14.21
N TYR A 415 28.75 -6.72 -13.44
CA TYR A 415 29.17 -6.06 -12.20
C TYR A 415 29.85 -7.05 -11.23
N LEU A 416 29.30 -8.26 -11.08
CA LEU A 416 29.84 -9.28 -10.21
C LEU A 416 31.25 -9.74 -10.67
N ALA A 417 31.49 -9.83 -11.99
CA ALA A 417 32.84 -10.15 -12.50
C ALA A 417 33.85 -9.03 -12.18
N ASN A 418 33.44 -7.78 -12.35
CA ASN A 418 34.30 -6.62 -12.10
C ASN A 418 34.76 -6.50 -10.64
N ILE A 419 33.93 -6.93 -9.69
CA ILE A 419 34.25 -6.95 -8.26
C ILE A 419 34.89 -8.25 -7.80
N GLY A 420 35.25 -9.13 -8.75
CA GLY A 420 36.07 -10.32 -8.50
C GLY A 420 35.30 -11.58 -8.12
N ALA A 421 33.99 -11.67 -8.36
CA ALA A 421 33.26 -12.94 -8.28
C ALA A 421 33.80 -13.92 -9.35
N ARG A 422 33.70 -15.23 -9.10
CA ARG A 422 34.27 -16.29 -9.96
C ARG A 422 33.34 -17.51 -10.01
N PRO A 423 33.38 -18.28 -11.11
CA PRO A 423 32.83 -19.62 -11.09
C PRO A 423 33.42 -20.43 -9.92
N GLY A 424 32.56 -21.13 -9.17
CA GLY A 424 32.91 -21.83 -7.96
C GLY A 424 32.58 -21.09 -6.66
N ASP A 425 32.31 -19.80 -6.69
CA ASP A 425 31.73 -19.08 -5.54
C ASP A 425 30.32 -19.57 -5.26
N VAL A 426 29.91 -19.57 -3.99
CA VAL A 426 28.60 -20.04 -3.57
C VAL A 426 27.77 -18.90 -3.01
N ILE A 427 26.59 -18.65 -3.56
CA ILE A 427 25.63 -17.69 -3.04
C ILE A 427 24.93 -18.30 -1.84
N ARG A 428 25.04 -17.61 -0.69
CA ARG A 428 24.51 -18.04 0.61
C ARG A 428 23.28 -17.26 1.03
N GLN A 429 23.17 -16.01 0.57
CA GLN A 429 22.09 -15.12 0.94
C GLN A 429 21.92 -14.03 -0.14
N ILE A 430 20.69 -13.60 -0.37
CA ILE A 430 20.32 -12.43 -1.15
C ILE A 430 19.40 -11.59 -0.26
N ASP A 431 19.81 -10.38 0.08
CA ASP A 431 19.16 -9.51 1.08
C ASP A 431 18.85 -10.28 2.38
N ASP A 432 17.58 -10.38 2.75
CA ASP A 432 17.07 -11.10 3.93
C ASP A 432 16.89 -12.60 3.72
N MET A 433 17.02 -13.10 2.47
CA MET A 433 16.72 -14.48 2.12
C MET A 433 17.95 -15.37 2.14
N THR A 434 17.96 -16.35 3.05
CA THR A 434 18.96 -17.43 3.04
C THR A 434 18.75 -18.36 1.86
N ILE A 435 19.80 -18.61 1.08
CA ILE A 435 19.78 -19.49 -0.08
C ILE A 435 20.34 -20.87 0.30
N LYS A 436 19.50 -21.89 0.28
CA LYS A 436 19.88 -23.27 0.54
C LYS A 436 20.05 -24.10 -0.73
N ASN A 437 19.28 -23.76 -1.77
CA ASN A 437 19.18 -24.47 -3.03
C ASN A 437 18.71 -23.52 -4.15
N ILE A 438 18.58 -24.06 -5.38
CA ILE A 438 18.18 -23.29 -6.56
C ILE A 438 16.77 -22.72 -6.44
N LYS A 439 15.84 -23.40 -5.76
CA LYS A 439 14.46 -22.89 -5.57
C LYS A 439 14.42 -21.65 -4.69
N ASP A 440 15.26 -21.62 -3.65
CA ASP A 440 15.40 -20.44 -2.80
C ASP A 440 16.01 -19.27 -3.58
N PHE A 441 17.00 -19.56 -4.44
CA PHE A 441 17.61 -18.59 -5.32
C PHE A 441 16.61 -18.01 -6.31
N GLU A 442 15.86 -18.86 -7.04
CA GLU A 442 14.79 -18.44 -7.96
C GLU A 442 13.77 -17.53 -7.27
N LYS A 443 13.34 -17.94 -6.06
CA LYS A 443 12.42 -17.13 -5.26
C LYS A 443 13.02 -15.76 -4.91
N ALA A 444 14.29 -15.73 -4.51
CA ALA A 444 14.98 -14.48 -4.16
C ALA A 444 15.15 -13.55 -5.36
N ILE A 445 15.49 -14.07 -6.53
CA ILE A 445 15.60 -13.29 -7.78
C ILE A 445 14.23 -12.72 -8.18
N ILE A 446 13.18 -13.53 -8.17
CA ILE A 446 11.82 -13.09 -8.50
C ILE A 446 11.34 -12.00 -7.53
N LYS A 447 11.56 -12.18 -6.23
CA LYS A 447 11.16 -11.21 -5.19
C LYS A 447 11.84 -9.86 -5.40
N ASN A 448 13.13 -9.88 -5.72
CA ASN A 448 13.95 -8.66 -5.78
C ASN A 448 14.09 -8.06 -7.20
N ARG A 449 13.38 -8.61 -8.20
CA ARG A 449 13.52 -8.25 -9.63
C ARG A 449 13.27 -6.77 -9.98
N LEU A 450 12.52 -6.06 -9.14
CA LEU A 450 12.18 -4.66 -9.35
C LEU A 450 12.98 -3.71 -8.45
N LYS A 451 13.92 -4.23 -7.63
CA LYS A 451 14.84 -3.42 -6.84
C LYS A 451 15.94 -2.85 -7.71
N LYS A 452 16.51 -1.73 -7.27
CA LYS A 452 17.67 -1.10 -7.94
C LYS A 452 19.00 -1.67 -7.46
N SER A 453 19.01 -2.27 -6.30
CA SER A 453 20.21 -2.86 -5.69
C SER A 453 19.80 -3.96 -4.72
N LEU A 454 20.70 -4.88 -4.48
CA LEU A 454 20.56 -5.94 -3.49
C LEU A 454 21.93 -6.27 -2.90
N VAL A 455 21.94 -6.97 -1.77
CA VAL A 455 23.17 -7.46 -1.14
C VAL A 455 23.25 -8.97 -1.31
N ILE A 456 24.34 -9.44 -1.93
CA ILE A 456 24.62 -10.87 -2.07
C ILE A 456 25.70 -11.28 -1.10
N VAL A 457 25.48 -12.34 -0.34
CA VAL A 457 26.50 -12.97 0.46
C VAL A 457 27.10 -14.13 -0.34
N LEU A 458 28.35 -13.97 -0.77
CA LEU A 458 29.14 -15.00 -1.45
C LEU A 458 30.05 -15.72 -0.47
N GLN A 459 30.18 -17.03 -0.62
CA GLN A 459 31.16 -17.85 0.08
C GLN A 459 32.22 -18.37 -0.89
N ARG A 460 33.50 -18.10 -0.58
CA ARG A 460 34.67 -18.67 -1.25
C ARG A 460 35.56 -19.33 -0.20
N GLY A 461 35.73 -20.63 -0.28
CA GLY A 461 36.38 -21.41 0.80
C GLY A 461 35.65 -21.19 2.12
N ASN A 462 36.38 -20.72 3.15
CA ASN A 462 35.82 -20.39 4.47
C ASN A 462 35.41 -18.90 4.62
N GLN A 463 35.65 -18.07 3.62
CA GLN A 463 35.36 -16.63 3.70
C GLN A 463 33.99 -16.30 3.17
N LEU A 464 33.32 -15.36 3.82
CA LEU A 464 32.04 -14.77 3.40
C LEU A 464 32.26 -13.31 2.98
N TYR A 465 31.69 -12.92 1.86
CA TYR A 465 31.76 -11.59 1.30
C TYR A 465 30.35 -11.02 1.16
N ASN A 466 30.09 -9.86 1.77
CA ASN A 466 28.85 -9.13 1.59
C ASN A 466 29.06 -8.15 0.42
N ILE A 467 28.34 -8.34 -0.65
CA ILE A 467 28.53 -7.63 -1.91
C ILE A 467 27.26 -6.83 -2.24
N PRO A 468 27.30 -5.50 -2.14
CA PRO A 468 26.22 -4.68 -2.67
C PRO A 468 26.29 -4.73 -4.20
N VAL A 469 25.18 -5.11 -4.85
CA VAL A 469 25.05 -5.21 -6.30
C VAL A 469 24.02 -4.20 -6.76
N LYS A 470 24.39 -3.38 -7.75
CA LYS A 470 23.46 -2.51 -8.47
C LYS A 470 22.86 -3.32 -9.62
N LEU A 471 21.53 -3.34 -9.73
CA LEU A 471 20.76 -4.00 -10.78
C LEU A 471 20.47 -3.05 -11.93
#